data_6e0b7379ec6d52c727360a7d696c9367
#
_entry.id   6e0b7379ec6d52c727360a7d696c9367
#
_cell.length_a   1.000
_cell.length_b   1.000
_cell.length_c   1.000
_cell.angle_alpha   90.00
_cell.angle_beta   90.00
_cell.angle_gamma   90.00
#
_symmetry.space_group_name_H-M   'P 1'
#
loop_
_entity.id
_entity.type
_entity.pdbx_description
1 polymer ?
#
loop_
_entity_poly.entity_id
_entity_poly.type
_entity_poly.pdbx_seq_one_letter_code
_entity_poly.pdbx_strand_id
1 'polypeptide(L)'
;AEVYAGFLAHADHNIGRLLDYLEESGQRENTMIVVVSDNGASGEGGPDGSVNENKMFNGIPDDIQENLAMLDELGGTKTYNHYPNGWAMAFNTPFKMWKRYEFNGGTADPCIISWPSATAGHGEIRHQYHHAVDIVPTILDTLGVEPPETIKGHVQSRFDGVSMRYSVDDPSAPSARKTQFYSMLGSRGIWHDGWKAITTHPTLSGWSDFNDDTWELYHTDVDRAELHDLAAEHPEKVRELVNLWFAEAGANEAFPLDDRSPLEIFTTPRPQLAPPRDRYTYFPDTAEVPEAQAVNVRNRSFTIGALVDIPGVDASGVLFAQGALFGGHALYVKDNRLHYVNNFVGMAEQKIDGTQDLPAGENLILSASFAKDGEDPPHVSTGILSLYHGDKKVGEGRIKTQPGQFMFAGEGLCVGRDSGEAVTDDYPNGSPHRFTGGTIKR
;
A
#
# COMPACT_ATOMS: atom_id res chain seq x y z
N ALA A 1 9.88 -3.59 -18.65
CA ALA A 1 8.69 -4.02 -19.40
C ALA A 1 8.38 -5.50 -19.18
N GLU A 2 9.35 -6.42 -19.32
CA GLU A 2 9.12 -7.86 -19.19
C GLU A 2 8.56 -8.26 -17.83
N VAL A 3 9.10 -7.76 -16.74
CA VAL A 3 8.61 -8.03 -15.38
C VAL A 3 7.18 -7.55 -15.21
N TYR A 4 6.85 -6.34 -15.70
CA TYR A 4 5.49 -5.83 -15.66
C TYR A 4 4.52 -6.73 -16.47
N ALA A 5 4.91 -7.12 -17.68
CA ALA A 5 4.09 -8.02 -18.50
C ALA A 5 3.92 -9.40 -17.85
N GLY A 6 4.99 -9.93 -17.24
CA GLY A 6 4.93 -11.18 -16.47
C GLY A 6 4.00 -11.09 -15.25
N PHE A 7 4.02 -9.98 -14.53
CA PHE A 7 3.13 -9.72 -13.41
C PHE A 7 1.66 -9.67 -13.86
N LEU A 8 1.36 -8.95 -14.95
CA LEU A 8 0.01 -8.91 -15.51
C LEU A 8 -0.46 -10.29 -15.96
N ALA A 9 0.38 -11.06 -16.65
CA ALA A 9 0.05 -12.42 -17.07
C ALA A 9 -0.21 -13.34 -15.85
N HIS A 10 0.54 -13.18 -14.77
CA HIS A 10 0.32 -13.91 -13.53
C HIS A 10 -1.01 -13.52 -12.87
N ALA A 11 -1.32 -12.22 -12.81
CA ALA A 11 -2.59 -11.73 -12.25
C ALA A 11 -3.78 -12.26 -13.08
N ASP A 12 -3.72 -12.16 -14.42
CA ASP A 12 -4.73 -12.65 -15.33
C ASP A 12 -4.97 -14.17 -15.16
N HIS A 13 -3.89 -14.96 -15.09
CA HIS A 13 -3.98 -16.39 -14.81
C HIS A 13 -4.72 -16.70 -13.50
N ASN A 14 -4.45 -15.96 -12.43
CA ASN A 14 -5.09 -16.20 -11.13
C ASN A 14 -6.54 -15.71 -11.09
N ILE A 15 -6.88 -14.66 -11.82
CA ILE A 15 -8.28 -14.27 -12.07
C ILE A 15 -9.00 -15.41 -12.80
N GLY A 16 -8.37 -15.96 -13.85
CA GLY A 16 -8.90 -17.12 -14.57
C GLY A 16 -9.23 -18.29 -13.67
N ARG A 17 -8.33 -18.65 -12.72
CA ARG A 17 -8.59 -19.72 -11.74
C ARG A 17 -9.83 -19.46 -10.88
N LEU A 18 -10.07 -18.20 -10.51
CA LEU A 18 -11.29 -17.84 -9.76
C LEU A 18 -12.54 -18.00 -10.64
N LEU A 19 -12.46 -17.62 -11.91
CA LEU A 19 -13.56 -17.79 -12.86
C LEU A 19 -13.87 -19.28 -13.09
N ASP A 20 -12.85 -20.11 -13.25
CA ASP A 20 -13.00 -21.57 -13.39
C ASP A 20 -13.72 -22.18 -12.16
N TYR A 21 -13.33 -21.76 -10.95
CA TYR A 21 -13.99 -22.19 -9.72
C TYR A 21 -15.47 -21.80 -9.67
N LEU A 22 -15.81 -20.57 -10.10
CA LEU A 22 -17.22 -20.14 -10.19
C LEU A 22 -18.03 -20.95 -11.20
N GLU A 23 -17.41 -21.32 -12.33
CA GLU A 23 -18.01 -22.21 -13.34
C GLU A 23 -18.25 -23.62 -12.76
N GLU A 24 -17.20 -24.23 -12.19
CA GLU A 24 -17.26 -25.58 -11.62
C GLU A 24 -18.27 -25.69 -10.47
N SER A 25 -18.40 -24.64 -9.67
CA SER A 25 -19.37 -24.57 -8.56
C SER A 25 -20.80 -24.21 -9.00
N GLY A 26 -21.01 -23.91 -10.29
CA GLY A 26 -22.30 -23.51 -10.85
C GLY A 26 -22.79 -22.13 -10.37
N GLN A 27 -21.88 -21.27 -9.92
CA GLN A 27 -22.24 -19.93 -9.40
C GLN A 27 -22.01 -18.82 -10.44
N ARG A 28 -21.32 -19.09 -11.54
CA ARG A 28 -20.88 -18.10 -12.52
C ARG A 28 -22.01 -17.26 -13.09
N GLU A 29 -23.13 -17.89 -13.44
CA GLU A 29 -24.30 -17.22 -14.04
C GLU A 29 -24.91 -16.15 -13.14
N ASN A 30 -24.94 -16.39 -11.85
CA ASN A 30 -25.55 -15.49 -10.85
C ASN A 30 -24.51 -14.69 -10.03
N THR A 31 -23.31 -14.50 -10.59
CA THR A 31 -22.25 -13.72 -9.95
C THR A 31 -21.88 -12.53 -10.80
N MET A 32 -22.03 -11.32 -10.22
CA MET A 32 -21.45 -10.10 -10.79
C MET A 32 -19.96 -10.03 -10.46
N ILE A 33 -19.11 -9.88 -11.46
CA ILE A 33 -17.67 -9.71 -11.32
C ILE A 33 -17.30 -8.34 -11.82
N VAL A 34 -16.64 -7.56 -10.98
CA VAL A 34 -16.10 -6.24 -11.31
C VAL A 34 -14.58 -6.32 -11.23
N VAL A 35 -13.90 -6.09 -12.35
CA VAL A 35 -12.45 -5.97 -12.42
C VAL A 35 -12.13 -4.51 -12.71
N VAL A 36 -11.40 -3.87 -11.83
CA VAL A 36 -11.06 -2.45 -11.94
C VAL A 36 -9.62 -2.22 -11.49
N SER A 37 -8.90 -1.31 -12.18
CA SER A 37 -7.65 -0.73 -11.67
C SER A 37 -7.97 0.46 -10.76
N ASP A 38 -7.13 0.70 -9.76
CA ASP A 38 -7.33 1.77 -8.77
C ASP A 38 -6.76 3.12 -9.23
N ASN A 39 -5.78 3.09 -10.13
CA ASN A 39 -5.15 4.26 -10.74
C ASN A 39 -4.36 3.84 -11.99
N GLY A 40 -3.93 4.79 -12.76
CA GLY A 40 -2.99 4.57 -13.85
C GLY A 40 -1.65 4.02 -13.38
N ALA A 41 -0.78 3.63 -14.30
CA ALA A 41 0.55 3.08 -13.98
C ALA A 41 1.32 4.02 -13.04
N SER A 42 2.05 3.46 -12.07
CA SER A 42 2.79 4.24 -11.07
C SER A 42 4.10 4.80 -11.65
N GLY A 43 4.34 6.09 -11.44
CA GLY A 43 5.63 6.75 -11.73
C GLY A 43 6.56 6.83 -10.51
N GLU A 44 6.29 6.08 -9.44
CA GLU A 44 6.99 6.18 -8.16
C GLU A 44 8.41 5.64 -8.18
N GLY A 45 8.79 4.86 -9.22
CA GLY A 45 10.19 4.46 -9.44
C GLY A 45 11.11 5.60 -9.88
N GLY A 46 10.60 6.81 -10.06
CA GLY A 46 11.39 7.96 -10.49
C GLY A 46 11.95 7.81 -11.92
N PRO A 47 12.96 8.61 -12.29
CA PRO A 47 13.50 8.59 -13.65
C PRO A 47 14.22 7.29 -14.01
N ASP A 48 14.86 6.64 -13.04
CA ASP A 48 15.78 5.50 -13.26
C ASP A 48 15.19 4.14 -12.82
N GLY A 49 14.02 4.14 -12.17
CA GLY A 49 13.46 2.97 -11.53
C GLY A 49 14.18 2.60 -10.23
N SER A 50 13.76 1.50 -9.61
CA SER A 50 14.39 0.96 -8.41
C SER A 50 14.40 -0.56 -8.45
N VAL A 51 15.44 -1.17 -7.92
CA VAL A 51 15.48 -2.62 -7.64
C VAL A 51 14.96 -2.93 -6.23
N ASN A 52 14.77 -1.88 -5.42
CA ASN A 52 14.25 -1.97 -4.06
C ASN A 52 13.54 -0.67 -3.68
N GLU A 53 12.23 -0.57 -3.95
CA GLU A 53 11.47 0.67 -3.72
C GLU A 53 11.37 1.06 -2.24
N ASN A 54 11.61 0.14 -1.29
CA ASN A 54 11.67 0.47 0.13
C ASN A 54 12.83 1.41 0.48
N LYS A 55 13.85 1.51 -0.36
CA LYS A 55 14.93 2.51 -0.22
C LYS A 55 14.34 3.92 -0.22
N MET A 56 13.45 4.23 -1.18
CA MET A 56 12.79 5.54 -1.28
C MET A 56 11.98 5.87 -0.02
N PHE A 57 11.19 4.92 0.48
CA PHE A 57 10.40 5.11 1.70
C PHE A 57 11.26 5.26 2.97
N ASN A 58 12.51 4.87 2.93
CA ASN A 58 13.48 5.01 4.02
C ASN A 58 14.50 6.13 3.78
N GLY A 59 14.28 7.00 2.79
CA GLY A 59 15.14 8.13 2.50
C GLY A 59 16.53 7.74 1.95
N ILE A 60 16.66 6.53 1.40
CA ILE A 60 17.89 6.01 0.82
C ILE A 60 17.78 6.18 -0.70
N PRO A 61 18.65 6.98 -1.34
CA PRO A 61 18.61 7.17 -2.78
C PRO A 61 18.97 5.89 -3.53
N ASP A 62 18.37 5.70 -4.70
CA ASP A 62 18.79 4.67 -5.64
C ASP A 62 20.10 5.05 -6.32
N ASP A 63 20.91 4.06 -6.66
CA ASP A 63 22.08 4.18 -7.51
C ASP A 63 21.86 3.42 -8.81
N ILE A 64 21.99 4.10 -9.95
CA ILE A 64 21.72 3.50 -11.26
C ILE A 64 22.71 2.35 -11.58
N GLN A 65 23.92 2.37 -11.06
CA GLN A 65 24.91 1.31 -11.30
C GLN A 65 24.55 0.06 -10.48
N GLU A 66 24.07 0.24 -9.24
CA GLU A 66 23.52 -0.85 -8.43
C GLU A 66 22.29 -1.46 -9.13
N ASN A 67 21.36 -0.63 -9.61
CA ASN A 67 20.17 -1.08 -10.33
C ASN A 67 20.54 -1.86 -11.59
N LEU A 68 21.51 -1.38 -12.38
CA LEU A 68 21.98 -2.08 -13.58
C LEU A 68 22.66 -3.41 -13.28
N ALA A 69 23.37 -3.52 -12.16
CA ALA A 69 23.99 -4.78 -11.73
C ALA A 69 22.97 -5.86 -11.33
N MET A 70 21.72 -5.46 -11.04
CA MET A 70 20.63 -6.35 -10.61
C MET A 70 19.64 -6.67 -11.73
N LEU A 71 19.91 -6.30 -12.98
CA LEU A 71 18.96 -6.49 -14.11
C LEU A 71 18.49 -7.93 -14.28
N ASP A 72 19.38 -8.91 -14.12
CA ASP A 72 19.07 -10.32 -14.27
C ASP A 72 18.26 -10.89 -13.09
N GLU A 73 18.18 -10.16 -11.98
CA GLU A 73 17.43 -10.54 -10.78
C GLU A 73 16.02 -9.90 -10.72
N LEU A 74 15.70 -8.99 -11.66
CA LEU A 74 14.44 -8.28 -11.66
C LEU A 74 13.23 -9.23 -11.74
N GLY A 75 12.27 -9.04 -10.84
CA GLY A 75 11.09 -9.89 -10.70
C GLY A 75 11.33 -11.19 -9.94
N GLY A 76 12.57 -11.42 -9.48
CA GLY A 76 12.93 -12.51 -8.60
C GLY A 76 12.88 -12.13 -7.12
N THR A 77 13.21 -13.09 -6.25
CA THR A 77 13.12 -12.93 -4.78
C THR A 77 14.13 -11.95 -4.19
N LYS A 78 15.13 -11.53 -4.97
CA LYS A 78 16.15 -10.56 -4.52
C LYS A 78 15.80 -9.12 -4.81
N THR A 79 14.68 -8.85 -5.48
CA THR A 79 14.29 -7.49 -5.86
C THR A 79 12.85 -7.19 -5.46
N TYR A 80 12.65 -5.99 -4.94
CA TYR A 80 11.35 -5.37 -4.74
C TYR A 80 11.27 -4.16 -5.68
N ASN A 81 11.20 -4.46 -6.98
CA ASN A 81 11.51 -3.51 -8.01
C ASN A 81 10.32 -2.64 -8.44
N HIS A 82 10.64 -1.42 -8.84
CA HIS A 82 9.72 -0.51 -9.49
C HIS A 82 10.31 -0.01 -10.82
N TYR A 83 9.48 0.06 -11.87
CA TYR A 83 9.92 0.55 -13.18
C TYR A 83 10.10 2.08 -13.20
N PRO A 84 10.94 2.62 -14.11
CA PRO A 84 11.09 4.07 -14.30
C PRO A 84 9.79 4.72 -14.81
N ASN A 85 9.60 6.01 -14.50
CA ASN A 85 8.40 6.77 -14.88
C ASN A 85 8.19 6.87 -16.41
N GLY A 86 9.24 6.73 -17.23
CA GLY A 86 9.11 6.61 -18.68
C GLY A 86 8.29 5.38 -19.11
N TRP A 87 8.41 4.27 -18.39
CA TRP A 87 7.54 3.10 -18.59
C TRP A 87 6.12 3.33 -18.06
N ALA A 88 5.94 4.08 -16.97
CA ALA A 88 4.60 4.46 -16.50
C ALA A 88 3.84 5.20 -17.61
N MET A 89 4.49 6.17 -18.27
CA MET A 89 3.92 6.85 -19.42
C MET A 89 3.59 5.91 -20.58
N ALA A 90 4.51 4.99 -20.91
CA ALA A 90 4.31 4.03 -22.00
C ALA A 90 3.14 3.06 -21.73
N PHE A 91 2.97 2.60 -20.49
CA PHE A 91 1.90 1.67 -20.11
C PHE A 91 0.50 2.33 -20.11
N ASN A 92 0.41 3.64 -19.97
CA ASN A 92 -0.85 4.37 -20.03
C ASN A 92 -1.24 4.86 -21.44
N THR A 93 -0.42 4.59 -22.44
CA THR A 93 -0.69 5.02 -23.82
C THR A 93 -2.08 4.53 -24.31
N PRO A 94 -2.92 5.40 -24.91
CA PRO A 94 -2.59 6.74 -25.47
C PRO A 94 -2.79 7.91 -24.49
N PHE A 95 -3.09 7.65 -23.23
CA PHE A 95 -3.39 8.69 -22.26
C PHE A 95 -2.13 9.35 -21.72
N LYS A 96 -2.25 10.65 -21.43
CA LYS A 96 -1.18 11.51 -20.92
C LYS A 96 -0.98 11.27 -19.42
N MET A 97 0.27 11.29 -18.97
CA MET A 97 0.70 11.15 -17.59
C MET A 97 0.40 9.78 -16.96
N TRP A 98 0.41 9.67 -15.63
CA TRP A 98 0.32 8.44 -14.85
C TRP A 98 -0.25 8.70 -13.45
N LYS A 99 -0.32 7.71 -12.58
CA LYS A 99 -0.75 7.83 -11.18
C LYS A 99 -0.26 9.14 -10.55
N ARG A 100 -1.08 9.82 -9.78
CA ARG A 100 -0.95 11.13 -9.13
C ARG A 100 -1.37 12.33 -9.98
N TYR A 101 -1.55 12.17 -11.28
CA TYR A 101 -1.99 13.25 -12.14
C TYR A 101 -3.47 13.10 -12.46
N GLU A 102 -4.16 14.21 -12.56
CA GLU A 102 -5.58 14.27 -12.92
C GLU A 102 -5.84 14.08 -14.41
N PHE A 103 -4.79 13.95 -15.22
CA PHE A 103 -4.89 13.53 -16.62
C PHE A 103 -5.42 12.10 -16.73
N ASN A 104 -5.97 11.76 -17.89
CA ASN A 104 -6.56 10.45 -18.11
C ASN A 104 -5.59 9.27 -17.93
N GLY A 105 -4.27 9.48 -18.07
CA GLY A 105 -3.27 8.47 -17.73
C GLY A 105 -3.20 8.14 -16.24
N GLY A 106 -3.72 9.02 -15.38
CA GLY A 106 -3.82 8.76 -13.94
C GLY A 106 -5.23 8.41 -13.46
N THR A 107 -6.28 8.74 -14.24
CA THR A 107 -7.67 8.68 -13.78
C THR A 107 -8.62 7.87 -14.67
N ALA A 108 -8.26 7.56 -15.93
CA ALA A 108 -9.10 6.78 -16.84
C ALA A 108 -8.70 5.29 -16.82
N ASP A 109 -9.02 4.62 -15.74
CA ASP A 109 -8.63 3.25 -15.48
C ASP A 109 -9.59 2.24 -16.11
N PRO A 110 -9.10 1.06 -16.53
CA PRO A 110 -9.96 0.01 -17.07
C PRO A 110 -10.93 -0.49 -16.01
N CYS A 111 -12.20 -0.63 -16.40
CA CYS A 111 -13.22 -1.28 -15.61
C CYS A 111 -13.98 -2.28 -16.45
N ILE A 112 -14.08 -3.53 -15.99
CA ILE A 112 -14.81 -4.60 -16.66
C ILE A 112 -15.89 -5.09 -15.71
N ILE A 113 -17.15 -5.12 -16.18
CA ILE A 113 -18.27 -5.71 -15.45
C ILE A 113 -18.75 -6.94 -16.23
N SER A 114 -18.74 -8.08 -15.58
CA SER A 114 -19.21 -9.34 -16.14
C SER A 114 -20.30 -9.92 -15.26
N TRP A 115 -21.51 -10.03 -15.81
CA TRP A 115 -22.68 -10.56 -15.11
C TRP A 115 -23.62 -11.27 -16.07
N PRO A 116 -23.39 -12.57 -16.36
CA PRO A 116 -24.06 -13.29 -17.43
C PRO A 116 -25.59 -13.26 -17.37
N SER A 117 -26.19 -13.42 -16.17
CA SER A 117 -27.64 -13.46 -16.03
C SER A 117 -28.34 -12.10 -16.25
N ALA A 118 -27.60 -10.99 -16.27
CA ALA A 118 -28.20 -9.66 -16.38
C ALA A 118 -27.69 -8.83 -17.57
N THR A 119 -26.55 -9.21 -18.17
CA THR A 119 -25.99 -8.50 -19.32
C THR A 119 -26.30 -9.24 -20.61
N ALA A 120 -27.16 -8.65 -21.47
CA ALA A 120 -27.46 -9.22 -22.80
C ALA A 120 -26.29 -9.02 -23.81
N GLY A 121 -25.36 -8.11 -23.52
CA GLY A 121 -24.24 -7.80 -24.40
C GLY A 121 -22.96 -8.56 -24.00
N HIS A 122 -22.16 -8.95 -24.98
CA HIS A 122 -20.90 -9.69 -24.76
C HIS A 122 -19.73 -8.88 -25.30
N GLY A 123 -18.92 -8.34 -24.39
CA GLY A 123 -17.69 -7.59 -24.72
C GLY A 123 -17.93 -6.19 -25.29
N GLU A 124 -19.10 -5.60 -25.05
CA GLU A 124 -19.40 -4.27 -25.53
C GLU A 124 -18.74 -3.19 -24.65
N ILE A 125 -18.24 -2.14 -25.31
CA ILE A 125 -17.68 -0.96 -24.62
C ILE A 125 -18.82 -0.03 -24.23
N ARG A 126 -18.75 0.52 -23.01
CA ARG A 126 -19.59 1.59 -22.50
C ARG A 126 -18.78 2.88 -22.48
N HIS A 127 -19.34 3.95 -23.05
CA HIS A 127 -18.67 5.26 -23.18
C HIS A 127 -19.17 6.30 -22.18
N GLN A 128 -20.15 5.92 -21.37
CA GLN A 128 -20.62 6.79 -20.29
C GLN A 128 -19.50 7.04 -19.29
N TYR A 129 -19.48 8.25 -18.75
CA TYR A 129 -18.54 8.60 -17.69
C TYR A 129 -18.98 7.94 -16.38
N HIS A 130 -18.08 7.16 -15.78
CA HIS A 130 -18.25 6.51 -14.48
C HIS A 130 -17.07 6.82 -13.58
N HIS A 131 -17.23 6.61 -12.29
CA HIS A 131 -16.19 6.79 -11.29
C HIS A 131 -16.22 5.61 -10.28
N ALA A 132 -15.12 5.32 -9.62
CA ALA A 132 -15.03 4.22 -8.65
C ALA A 132 -16.09 4.30 -7.54
N VAL A 133 -16.51 5.51 -7.13
CA VAL A 133 -17.59 5.70 -6.14
C VAL A 133 -18.96 5.20 -6.62
N ASP A 134 -19.11 4.90 -7.93
CA ASP A 134 -20.36 4.39 -8.52
C ASP A 134 -20.51 2.87 -8.32
N ILE A 135 -19.43 2.15 -7.96
CA ILE A 135 -19.44 0.69 -7.82
C ILE A 135 -20.41 0.24 -6.70
N VAL A 136 -20.29 0.81 -5.51
CA VAL A 136 -21.13 0.41 -4.37
C VAL A 136 -22.61 0.71 -4.62
N PRO A 137 -23.01 1.91 -5.09
CA PRO A 137 -24.40 2.16 -5.48
C PRO A 137 -24.92 1.20 -6.56
N THR A 138 -24.08 0.79 -7.51
CA THR A 138 -24.44 -0.19 -8.54
C THR A 138 -24.73 -1.56 -7.93
N ILE A 139 -23.93 -2.02 -6.98
CA ILE A 139 -24.14 -3.29 -6.29
C ILE A 139 -25.47 -3.26 -5.52
N LEU A 140 -25.70 -2.21 -4.74
CA LEU A 140 -26.92 -2.06 -3.94
C LEU A 140 -28.18 -2.00 -4.80
N ASP A 141 -28.15 -1.20 -5.88
CA ASP A 141 -29.26 -1.11 -6.85
C ASP A 141 -29.52 -2.46 -7.52
N THR A 142 -28.47 -3.17 -7.89
CA THR A 142 -28.57 -4.52 -8.48
C THR A 142 -29.21 -5.53 -7.54
N LEU A 143 -28.90 -5.46 -6.26
CA LEU A 143 -29.44 -6.34 -5.23
C LEU A 143 -30.82 -5.89 -4.71
N GLY A 144 -31.30 -4.72 -5.12
CA GLY A 144 -32.50 -4.11 -4.57
C GLY A 144 -32.42 -3.80 -3.08
N VAL A 145 -31.21 -3.45 -2.61
CA VAL A 145 -30.92 -3.13 -1.21
C VAL A 145 -30.88 -1.62 -1.02
N GLU A 146 -31.80 -1.09 -0.25
CA GLU A 146 -31.76 0.31 0.18
C GLU A 146 -30.70 0.48 1.28
N PRO A 147 -29.77 1.43 1.12
CA PRO A 147 -28.76 1.69 2.15
C PRO A 147 -29.45 2.21 3.43
N PRO A 148 -29.08 1.69 4.60
CA PRO A 148 -29.69 2.14 5.86
C PRO A 148 -29.23 3.56 6.21
N GLU A 149 -30.15 4.40 6.70
CA GLU A 149 -29.83 5.74 7.20
C GLU A 149 -28.93 5.71 8.44
N THR A 150 -28.98 4.62 9.20
CA THR A 150 -28.25 4.47 10.45
C THR A 150 -27.69 3.07 10.61
N ILE A 151 -26.41 2.94 10.93
CA ILE A 151 -25.73 1.67 11.25
C ILE A 151 -25.18 1.75 12.68
N LYS A 152 -25.58 0.82 13.55
CA LYS A 152 -25.13 0.75 14.96
C LYS A 152 -25.27 2.08 15.71
N GLY A 153 -26.31 2.85 15.42
CA GLY A 153 -26.61 4.14 16.04
C GLY A 153 -25.88 5.35 15.41
N HIS A 154 -25.10 5.15 14.36
CA HIS A 154 -24.42 6.22 13.64
C HIS A 154 -25.15 6.53 12.33
N VAL A 155 -25.49 7.81 12.12
CA VAL A 155 -26.05 8.29 10.87
C VAL A 155 -25.01 8.11 9.78
N GLN A 156 -25.43 7.55 8.64
CA GLN A 156 -24.51 7.31 7.52
C GLN A 156 -24.44 8.54 6.62
N SER A 157 -23.24 8.78 6.03
CA SER A 157 -23.10 9.71 4.95
C SER A 157 -23.83 9.19 3.71
N ARG A 158 -24.37 10.08 2.91
CA ARG A 158 -24.97 9.70 1.61
C ARG A 158 -23.87 9.16 0.69
N PHE A 159 -24.26 8.34 -0.26
CA PHE A 159 -23.36 7.95 -1.35
C PHE A 159 -23.21 9.10 -2.34
N ASP A 160 -21.98 9.39 -2.74
CA ASP A 160 -21.68 10.38 -3.80
C ASP A 160 -21.74 9.75 -5.18
N GLY A 161 -21.78 8.42 -5.26
CA GLY A 161 -21.89 7.64 -6.47
C GLY A 161 -23.31 7.53 -7.02
N VAL A 162 -23.40 7.25 -8.32
CA VAL A 162 -24.64 6.92 -9.02
C VAL A 162 -24.55 5.51 -9.60
N SER A 163 -25.64 4.73 -9.55
CA SER A 163 -25.65 3.38 -10.10
C SER A 163 -25.31 3.40 -11.60
N MET A 164 -24.40 2.53 -12.02
CA MET A 164 -24.03 2.31 -13.44
C MET A 164 -25.02 1.42 -14.18
N ARG A 165 -26.02 0.85 -13.49
CA ARG A 165 -26.97 -0.12 -14.06
C ARG A 165 -27.68 0.38 -15.31
N TYR A 166 -28.03 1.69 -15.36
CA TYR A 166 -28.66 2.30 -16.52
C TYR A 166 -27.85 2.08 -17.83
N SER A 167 -26.51 2.07 -17.75
CA SER A 167 -25.65 1.85 -18.90
C SER A 167 -25.53 0.37 -19.29
N VAL A 168 -25.83 -0.54 -18.36
CA VAL A 168 -25.96 -1.98 -18.66
C VAL A 168 -27.23 -2.22 -19.47
N ASP A 169 -28.33 -1.62 -19.07
CA ASP A 169 -29.64 -1.80 -19.71
C ASP A 169 -29.74 -1.07 -21.08
N ASP A 170 -29.12 0.11 -21.19
CA ASP A 170 -29.09 0.91 -22.42
C ASP A 170 -27.67 1.43 -22.73
N PRO A 171 -26.94 0.83 -23.70
CA PRO A 171 -25.62 1.28 -24.12
C PRO A 171 -25.57 2.73 -24.65
N SER A 172 -26.70 3.24 -25.12
CA SER A 172 -26.84 4.58 -25.70
C SER A 172 -27.30 5.66 -24.70
N ALA A 173 -27.61 5.25 -23.48
CA ALA A 173 -28.03 6.20 -22.45
C ALA A 173 -26.97 7.27 -22.17
N PRO A 174 -27.36 8.53 -21.98
CA PRO A 174 -26.39 9.56 -21.60
C PRO A 174 -25.81 9.28 -20.20
N SER A 175 -24.57 9.72 -19.97
CA SER A 175 -23.94 9.62 -18.65
C SER A 175 -24.83 10.18 -17.55
N ALA A 176 -25.12 9.39 -16.54
CA ALA A 176 -25.87 9.83 -15.36
C ALA A 176 -25.00 10.75 -14.47
N ARG A 177 -23.70 10.45 -14.33
CA ARG A 177 -22.75 11.35 -13.70
C ARG A 177 -22.47 12.53 -14.62
N LYS A 178 -22.57 13.73 -14.08
CA LYS A 178 -22.36 14.97 -14.84
C LYS A 178 -21.09 15.71 -14.44
N THR A 179 -20.63 15.51 -13.22
CA THR A 179 -19.48 16.23 -12.67
C THR A 179 -18.65 15.29 -11.82
N GLN A 180 -17.33 15.39 -11.94
CA GLN A 180 -16.38 14.73 -11.06
C GLN A 180 -15.17 15.64 -10.83
N PHE A 181 -14.92 16.01 -9.56
CA PHE A 181 -13.70 16.71 -9.19
C PHE A 181 -12.61 15.72 -8.75
N TYR A 182 -11.38 16.15 -8.88
CA TYR A 182 -10.18 15.46 -8.45
C TYR A 182 -9.28 16.39 -7.66
N SER A 183 -8.56 15.87 -6.69
CA SER A 183 -7.53 16.59 -5.94
C SER A 183 -6.51 15.61 -5.39
N MET A 184 -5.23 15.82 -5.73
CA MET A 184 -4.14 14.97 -5.28
C MET A 184 -2.87 15.78 -5.04
N LEU A 185 -2.40 15.87 -3.78
CA LEU A 185 -1.17 16.59 -3.42
C LEU A 185 -1.07 18.01 -4.01
N GLY A 186 -2.18 18.73 -3.96
CA GLY A 186 -2.28 20.09 -4.49
C GLY A 186 -2.71 20.19 -5.94
N SER A 187 -2.46 19.19 -6.78
CA SER A 187 -2.99 19.13 -8.14
C SER A 187 -4.51 19.02 -8.14
N ARG A 188 -5.16 19.58 -9.14
CA ARG A 188 -6.63 19.72 -9.19
C ARG A 188 -7.15 19.43 -10.58
N GLY A 189 -8.30 18.78 -10.64
CA GLY A 189 -8.97 18.51 -11.89
C GLY A 189 -10.49 18.48 -11.72
N ILE A 190 -11.22 18.81 -12.77
CA ILE A 190 -12.66 18.67 -12.83
C ILE A 190 -13.11 18.27 -14.22
N TRP A 191 -13.90 17.23 -14.26
CA TRP A 191 -14.64 16.83 -15.46
C TRP A 191 -16.10 17.24 -15.33
N HIS A 192 -16.67 17.85 -16.38
CA HIS A 192 -18.08 18.22 -16.46
C HIS A 192 -18.57 18.13 -17.90
N ASP A 193 -19.53 17.21 -18.14
CA ASP A 193 -20.19 17.01 -19.44
C ASP A 193 -19.21 17.03 -20.63
N GLY A 194 -18.17 16.18 -20.58
CA GLY A 194 -17.18 16.00 -21.65
C GLY A 194 -16.03 17.00 -21.64
N TRP A 195 -16.08 18.05 -20.83
CA TRP A 195 -14.98 19.00 -20.66
C TRP A 195 -14.21 18.73 -19.38
N LYS A 196 -12.89 18.87 -19.43
CA LYS A 196 -12.02 18.65 -18.29
C LYS A 196 -11.01 19.79 -18.15
N ALA A 197 -11.00 20.44 -16.99
CA ALA A 197 -9.98 21.41 -16.63
C ALA A 197 -9.03 20.77 -15.61
N ILE A 198 -7.72 20.97 -15.78
CA ILE A 198 -6.67 20.36 -14.97
C ILE A 198 -5.61 21.40 -14.64
N THR A 199 -5.08 21.36 -13.43
CA THR A 199 -3.85 22.06 -13.08
C THR A 199 -2.93 21.17 -12.29
N THR A 200 -1.68 21.09 -12.71
CA THR A 200 -0.62 20.36 -12.01
C THR A 200 0.06 21.27 -11.01
N HIS A 201 0.07 20.86 -9.76
CA HIS A 201 0.76 21.57 -8.69
C HIS A 201 2.12 20.91 -8.41
N PRO A 202 3.21 21.66 -8.15
CA PRO A 202 4.51 21.08 -7.82
C PRO A 202 4.49 20.37 -6.47
N THR A 203 4.27 19.05 -6.48
CA THR A 203 4.06 18.23 -5.28
C THR A 203 5.31 17.97 -4.44
N LEU A 204 6.51 18.20 -4.99
CA LEU A 204 7.76 17.86 -4.30
C LEU A 204 8.34 19.02 -3.48
N SER A 205 7.80 20.22 -3.58
CA SER A 205 8.32 21.39 -2.88
C SER A 205 7.59 21.69 -1.56
N GLY A 206 6.27 21.38 -1.47
CA GLY A 206 5.42 21.72 -0.33
C GLY A 206 5.30 23.22 -0.03
N TRP A 207 5.78 24.09 -0.92
CA TRP A 207 5.90 25.52 -0.70
C TRP A 207 5.52 26.37 -1.92
N SER A 208 4.72 25.82 -2.82
CA SER A 208 4.26 26.58 -3.99
C SER A 208 2.96 27.32 -3.68
N ASP A 209 2.75 28.45 -4.40
CA ASP A 209 1.52 29.21 -4.29
C ASP A 209 0.50 28.68 -5.30
N PHE A 210 -0.66 28.24 -4.82
CA PHE A 210 -1.77 27.78 -5.66
C PHE A 210 -2.27 28.83 -6.68
N ASN A 211 -1.97 30.11 -6.47
CA ASN A 211 -2.30 31.17 -7.42
C ASN A 211 -1.39 31.20 -8.66
N ASP A 212 -0.22 30.56 -8.58
CA ASP A 212 0.72 30.45 -9.69
C ASP A 212 0.37 29.29 -10.64
N ASP A 213 -0.56 28.42 -10.24
CA ASP A 213 -0.98 27.26 -11.03
C ASP A 213 -1.73 27.69 -12.29
N THR A 214 -1.33 27.10 -13.42
CA THR A 214 -1.97 27.32 -14.71
C THR A 214 -2.92 26.18 -15.03
N TRP A 215 -4.14 26.51 -15.42
CA TRP A 215 -5.16 25.55 -15.81
C TRP A 215 -5.10 25.25 -17.31
N GLU A 216 -5.09 23.98 -17.65
CA GLU A 216 -5.25 23.42 -18.99
C GLU A 216 -6.72 23.00 -19.19
N LEU A 217 -7.22 23.01 -20.43
CA LEU A 217 -8.60 22.66 -20.76
C LEU A 217 -8.65 21.65 -21.90
N TYR A 218 -9.43 20.59 -21.72
CA TYR A 218 -9.59 19.52 -22.70
C TYR A 218 -11.06 19.19 -22.94
N HIS A 219 -11.39 18.80 -24.19
CA HIS A 219 -12.71 18.24 -24.51
C HIS A 219 -12.57 16.72 -24.65
N THR A 220 -12.72 16.00 -23.54
CA THR A 220 -12.39 14.58 -23.43
C THR A 220 -13.28 13.64 -24.22
N ASP A 221 -14.48 14.07 -24.66
CA ASP A 221 -15.33 13.29 -25.56
C ASP A 221 -14.76 13.16 -26.97
N VAL A 222 -13.91 14.10 -27.40
CA VAL A 222 -13.27 14.13 -28.72
C VAL A 222 -11.75 13.98 -28.66
N ASP A 223 -11.13 14.36 -27.57
CA ASP A 223 -9.68 14.25 -27.28
C ASP A 223 -9.45 13.54 -25.95
N ARG A 224 -9.71 12.24 -25.91
CA ARG A 224 -9.49 11.43 -24.70
C ARG A 224 -8.03 11.34 -24.26
N ALA A 225 -7.10 11.60 -25.19
CA ALA A 225 -5.66 11.57 -24.90
C ALA A 225 -5.14 12.89 -24.33
N GLU A 226 -6.00 13.94 -24.27
CA GLU A 226 -5.67 15.26 -23.71
C GLU A 226 -4.44 15.88 -24.38
N LEU A 227 -4.41 15.83 -25.73
CA LEU A 227 -3.27 16.29 -26.54
C LEU A 227 -3.34 17.77 -26.88
N HIS A 228 -4.55 18.36 -26.93
CA HIS A 228 -4.78 19.71 -27.38
C HIS A 228 -5.38 20.55 -26.24
N ASP A 229 -4.54 21.39 -25.63
CA ASP A 229 -4.97 22.34 -24.62
C ASP A 229 -5.77 23.50 -25.28
N LEU A 230 -7.04 23.60 -24.91
CA LEU A 230 -8.00 24.58 -25.42
C LEU A 230 -8.17 25.79 -24.48
N ALA A 231 -7.39 25.92 -23.42
CA ALA A 231 -7.57 26.95 -22.40
C ALA A 231 -7.50 28.37 -22.98
N ALA A 232 -6.57 28.62 -23.93
CA ALA A 232 -6.43 29.91 -24.57
C ALA A 232 -7.60 30.24 -25.50
N GLU A 233 -8.24 29.23 -26.12
CA GLU A 233 -9.36 29.39 -27.04
C GLU A 233 -10.70 29.54 -26.30
N HIS A 234 -10.82 28.94 -25.10
CA HIS A 234 -12.06 28.92 -24.32
C HIS A 234 -11.89 29.41 -22.87
N PRO A 235 -11.38 30.65 -22.63
CA PRO A 235 -11.11 31.14 -21.28
C PRO A 235 -12.35 31.22 -20.38
N GLU A 236 -13.54 31.39 -20.97
CA GLU A 236 -14.81 31.37 -20.24
C GLU A 236 -15.12 29.98 -19.68
N LYS A 237 -14.86 28.93 -20.47
CA LYS A 237 -15.08 27.56 -20.05
C LYS A 237 -14.08 27.17 -18.95
N VAL A 238 -12.83 27.62 -19.04
CA VAL A 238 -11.86 27.44 -17.94
C VAL A 238 -12.39 28.03 -16.64
N ARG A 239 -12.86 29.31 -16.69
CA ARG A 239 -13.40 30.00 -15.51
C ARG A 239 -14.64 29.30 -14.94
N GLU A 240 -15.54 28.84 -15.81
CA GLU A 240 -16.71 28.04 -15.40
C GLU A 240 -16.30 26.79 -14.63
N LEU A 241 -15.38 26.00 -15.20
CA LEU A 241 -14.96 24.74 -14.61
C LEU A 241 -14.13 24.93 -13.34
N VAL A 242 -13.27 25.94 -13.28
CA VAL A 242 -12.52 26.27 -12.05
C VAL A 242 -13.48 26.66 -10.92
N ASN A 243 -14.50 27.50 -11.21
CA ASN A 243 -15.50 27.84 -10.20
C ASN A 243 -16.28 26.60 -9.74
N LEU A 244 -16.62 25.70 -10.66
CA LEU A 244 -17.30 24.43 -10.35
C LEU A 244 -16.39 23.54 -9.49
N TRP A 245 -15.09 23.47 -9.80
CA TRP A 245 -14.13 22.73 -8.98
C TRP A 245 -14.15 23.22 -7.52
N PHE A 246 -14.10 24.54 -7.29
CA PHE A 246 -14.14 25.10 -5.93
C PHE A 246 -15.47 24.79 -5.22
N ALA A 247 -16.59 24.80 -5.94
CA ALA A 247 -17.88 24.45 -5.38
C ALA A 247 -17.94 22.98 -4.96
N GLU A 248 -17.52 22.07 -5.83
CA GLU A 248 -17.46 20.63 -5.56
C GLU A 248 -16.47 20.30 -4.44
N ALA A 249 -15.27 20.88 -4.46
CA ALA A 249 -14.27 20.70 -3.42
C ALA A 249 -14.76 21.16 -2.04
N GLY A 250 -15.49 22.28 -1.99
CA GLY A 250 -16.11 22.76 -0.76
C GLY A 250 -17.25 21.85 -0.26
N ALA A 251 -18.08 21.35 -1.18
CA ALA A 251 -19.18 20.43 -0.85
C ALA A 251 -18.70 19.07 -0.33
N ASN A 252 -17.49 18.65 -0.75
CA ASN A 252 -16.89 17.36 -0.41
C ASN A 252 -15.72 17.48 0.60
N GLU A 253 -15.67 18.56 1.37
CA GLU A 253 -14.71 18.77 2.47
C GLU A 253 -13.23 18.66 2.06
N ALA A 254 -12.89 19.00 0.80
CA ALA A 254 -11.53 18.93 0.30
C ALA A 254 -10.60 20.05 0.80
N PHE A 255 -11.13 21.04 1.52
CA PHE A 255 -10.34 22.13 2.08
C PHE A 255 -9.97 21.92 3.55
N PRO A 256 -8.80 22.44 4.00
CA PRO A 256 -7.77 23.12 3.20
C PRO A 256 -7.03 22.16 2.27
N LEU A 257 -6.57 22.67 1.15
CA LEU A 257 -5.69 21.90 0.25
C LEU A 257 -4.35 21.60 0.95
N ASP A 258 -3.81 20.43 0.69
CA ASP A 258 -2.54 19.97 1.27
C ASP A 258 -1.53 19.74 0.13
N ASP A 259 -0.56 20.63 0.00
CA ASP A 259 0.53 20.57 -0.97
C ASP A 259 1.85 20.06 -0.38
N ARG A 260 1.81 19.58 0.87
CA ARG A 260 2.98 19.01 1.51
C ARG A 260 3.48 17.80 0.71
N SER A 261 4.80 17.66 0.66
CA SER A 261 5.41 16.46 0.11
C SER A 261 4.97 15.20 0.88
N PRO A 262 4.96 14.01 0.27
CA PRO A 262 4.71 12.77 0.98
C PRO A 262 5.59 12.62 2.22
N LEU A 263 6.86 13.03 2.16
CA LEU A 263 7.77 13.01 3.29
C LEU A 263 7.24 13.85 4.46
N GLU A 264 6.78 15.07 4.22
CA GLU A 264 6.22 15.94 5.26
C GLU A 264 4.93 15.39 5.83
N ILE A 265 4.05 14.81 4.99
CA ILE A 265 2.80 14.18 5.43
C ILE A 265 3.09 13.01 6.37
N PHE A 266 4.05 12.15 6.02
CA PHE A 266 4.42 10.99 6.84
C PHE A 266 5.17 11.37 8.12
N THR A 267 5.89 12.49 8.10
CA THR A 267 6.70 12.94 9.25
C THR A 267 5.96 13.88 10.19
N THR A 268 4.85 14.46 9.75
CA THR A 268 4.03 15.35 10.60
C THR A 268 3.33 14.54 11.70
N PRO A 269 3.47 14.94 12.97
CA PRO A 269 2.76 14.30 14.07
C PRO A 269 1.25 14.35 13.86
N ARG A 270 0.60 13.19 13.94
CA ARG A 270 -0.86 13.09 13.84
C ARG A 270 -1.50 13.15 15.22
N PRO A 271 -2.72 13.71 15.35
CA PRO A 271 -3.50 13.58 16.58
C PRO A 271 -3.64 12.12 16.98
N GLN A 272 -3.33 11.78 18.22
CA GLN A 272 -3.48 10.43 18.73
C GLN A 272 -4.80 10.31 19.49
N LEU A 273 -5.59 9.30 19.17
CA LEU A 273 -6.85 9.01 19.84
C LEU A 273 -6.68 8.41 21.24
N ALA A 274 -5.48 7.95 21.57
CA ALA A 274 -5.12 7.41 22.87
C ALA A 274 -3.78 7.97 23.34
N PRO A 275 -3.56 8.12 24.66
CA PRO A 275 -2.26 8.55 25.15
C PRO A 275 -1.16 7.54 24.75
N PRO A 276 0.09 8.01 24.54
CA PRO A 276 1.22 7.14 24.28
C PRO A 276 1.35 6.07 25.37
N ARG A 277 1.72 4.87 25.00
CA ARG A 277 1.97 3.76 25.92
C ARG A 277 3.43 3.36 25.83
N ASP A 278 4.02 3.08 26.99
CA ASP A 278 5.38 2.57 27.08
C ASP A 278 5.44 1.04 26.91
N ARG A 279 4.27 0.39 26.95
CA ARG A 279 4.15 -1.06 26.86
C ARG A 279 2.95 -1.50 26.03
N TYR A 280 3.21 -2.44 25.14
CA TYR A 280 2.22 -3.10 24.28
C TYR A 280 2.27 -4.60 24.56
N THR A 281 1.13 -5.28 24.50
CA THR A 281 1.03 -6.73 24.68
C THR A 281 0.27 -7.33 23.51
N TYR A 282 0.87 -8.32 22.88
CA TYR A 282 0.31 -9.08 21.77
C TYR A 282 0.19 -10.54 22.17
N PHE A 283 -0.75 -11.25 21.57
CA PHE A 283 -1.04 -12.64 21.90
C PHE A 283 -0.89 -13.54 20.68
N PRO A 284 -0.50 -14.82 20.87
CA PRO A 284 -0.50 -15.80 19.78
C PRO A 284 -1.93 -16.02 19.24
N ASP A 285 -2.01 -16.68 18.08
CA ASP A 285 -3.27 -17.05 17.40
C ASP A 285 -4.21 -15.90 17.05
N THR A 286 -3.71 -14.67 17.07
CA THR A 286 -4.41 -13.49 16.56
C THR A 286 -4.10 -13.27 15.07
N ALA A 287 -4.94 -12.49 14.40
CA ALA A 287 -4.62 -11.98 13.07
C ALA A 287 -3.34 -11.15 13.13
N GLU A 288 -2.66 -11.01 12.00
CA GLU A 288 -1.57 -10.07 11.84
C GLU A 288 -2.03 -8.65 12.21
N VAL A 289 -1.20 -7.93 12.97
CA VAL A 289 -1.47 -6.54 13.31
C VAL A 289 -0.86 -5.67 12.22
N PRO A 290 -1.67 -4.93 11.45
CA PRO A 290 -1.15 -4.08 10.37
C PRO A 290 -0.04 -3.15 10.87
N GLU A 291 0.98 -2.91 10.06
CA GLU A 291 2.15 -2.12 10.44
C GLU A 291 1.77 -0.74 11.01
N ALA A 292 0.79 -0.07 10.41
CA ALA A 292 0.32 1.24 10.86
C ALA A 292 -0.35 1.23 12.25
N GLN A 293 -0.77 0.05 12.75
CA GLN A 293 -1.39 -0.16 14.06
C GLN A 293 -0.42 -0.78 15.07
N ALA A 294 0.64 -1.39 14.60
CA ALA A 294 1.66 -2.02 15.43
C ALA A 294 2.53 -0.96 16.13
N VAL A 295 3.18 -1.37 17.23
CA VAL A 295 4.10 -0.50 17.93
C VAL A 295 5.30 -0.16 17.04
N ASN A 296 5.58 1.13 16.90
CA ASN A 296 6.76 1.60 16.18
C ASN A 296 7.99 1.58 17.11
N VAL A 297 8.93 0.68 16.84
CA VAL A 297 10.21 0.54 17.58
C VAL A 297 11.40 1.16 16.85
N ARG A 298 11.20 1.68 15.64
CA ARG A 298 12.26 2.27 14.82
C ARG A 298 12.78 3.56 15.44
N ASN A 299 14.05 3.84 15.22
CA ASN A 299 14.76 5.05 15.69
C ASN A 299 14.67 5.30 17.19
N ARG A 300 14.54 4.28 18.03
CA ARG A 300 14.49 4.39 19.49
C ARG A 300 14.99 3.11 20.19
N SER A 301 15.34 3.23 21.46
CA SER A 301 15.58 2.06 22.31
C SER A 301 14.28 1.30 22.55
N PHE A 302 14.33 -0.03 22.57
CA PHE A 302 13.17 -0.89 22.81
C PHE A 302 13.56 -2.22 23.43
N THR A 303 12.57 -2.91 24.02
CA THR A 303 12.70 -4.31 24.45
C THR A 303 11.50 -5.09 23.95
N ILE A 304 11.76 -6.23 23.32
CA ILE A 304 10.76 -7.23 22.94
C ILE A 304 10.96 -8.42 23.84
N GLY A 305 9.90 -8.88 24.52
CA GLY A 305 9.93 -10.03 25.40
C GLY A 305 8.81 -11.00 25.12
N ALA A 306 9.11 -12.30 25.05
CA ALA A 306 8.15 -13.38 24.95
C ALA A 306 8.10 -14.15 26.28
N LEU A 307 6.90 -14.34 26.82
CA LEU A 307 6.65 -15.24 27.94
C LEU A 307 6.25 -16.60 27.37
N VAL A 308 7.08 -17.62 27.61
CA VAL A 308 6.93 -18.93 26.99
C VAL A 308 7.05 -20.07 28.00
N ASP A 309 6.42 -21.21 27.69
CA ASP A 309 6.69 -22.50 28.33
C ASP A 309 7.43 -23.39 27.32
N ILE A 310 8.55 -23.94 27.72
CA ILE A 310 9.39 -24.80 26.90
C ILE A 310 9.60 -26.11 27.67
N PRO A 311 8.84 -27.18 27.34
CA PRO A 311 8.91 -28.45 28.11
C PRO A 311 10.17 -29.28 27.84
N GLY A 312 10.88 -29.06 26.76
CA GLY A 312 12.03 -29.83 26.29
C GLY A 312 13.10 -28.97 25.62
N VAL A 313 13.92 -29.60 24.80
CA VAL A 313 15.03 -28.95 24.06
C VAL A 313 14.74 -28.82 22.55
N ASP A 314 13.53 -29.04 22.14
CA ASP A 314 13.07 -29.07 20.74
C ASP A 314 12.28 -27.80 20.32
N ALA A 315 12.34 -26.76 21.15
CA ALA A 315 11.74 -25.47 20.81
C ALA A 315 12.37 -24.89 19.54
N SER A 316 11.52 -24.44 18.60
CA SER A 316 11.96 -23.98 17.28
C SER A 316 10.90 -23.07 16.64
N GLY A 317 11.33 -22.08 15.86
CA GLY A 317 10.42 -21.20 15.10
C GLY A 317 10.29 -19.80 15.67
N VAL A 318 9.40 -19.01 15.07
CA VAL A 318 9.27 -17.57 15.31
C VAL A 318 8.47 -17.30 16.58
N LEU A 319 9.03 -16.49 17.47
CA LEU A 319 8.33 -15.92 18.64
C LEU A 319 7.60 -14.64 18.28
N PHE A 320 8.25 -13.79 17.48
CA PHE A 320 7.78 -12.50 17.01
C PHE A 320 8.41 -12.18 15.66
N ALA A 321 7.62 -11.66 14.73
CA ALA A 321 8.10 -11.09 13.47
C ALA A 321 7.30 -9.83 13.12
N GLN A 322 7.93 -8.88 12.47
CA GLN A 322 7.30 -7.70 11.89
C GLN A 322 8.07 -7.27 10.65
N GLY A 323 7.36 -7.03 9.54
CA GLY A 323 7.95 -6.73 8.24
C GLY A 323 8.41 -7.98 7.50
N ALA A 324 9.30 -7.81 6.52
CA ALA A 324 9.73 -8.86 5.60
C ALA A 324 11.21 -8.72 5.20
N LEU A 325 11.63 -9.40 4.14
CA LEU A 325 13.00 -9.41 3.60
C LEU A 325 13.49 -7.99 3.24
N PHE A 326 12.62 -7.12 2.72
CA PHE A 326 12.97 -5.75 2.34
C PHE A 326 12.77 -4.72 3.47
N GLY A 327 12.73 -5.18 4.69
CA GLY A 327 12.66 -4.39 5.91
C GLY A 327 11.81 -5.07 6.97
N GLY A 328 12.45 -5.48 8.07
CA GLY A 328 11.75 -6.16 9.14
C GLY A 328 12.67 -6.60 10.27
N HIS A 329 12.08 -7.16 11.31
CA HIS A 329 12.83 -7.75 12.41
C HIS A 329 12.07 -8.90 13.07
N ALA A 330 12.82 -9.85 13.60
CA ALA A 330 12.24 -11.02 14.24
C ALA A 330 13.06 -11.52 15.43
N LEU A 331 12.34 -12.13 16.38
CA LEU A 331 12.89 -12.90 17.49
C LEU A 331 12.45 -14.35 17.30
N TYR A 332 13.37 -15.29 17.24
CA TYR A 332 13.08 -16.68 16.93
C TYR A 332 14.01 -17.66 17.65
N VAL A 333 13.62 -18.91 17.65
CA VAL A 333 14.40 -20.02 18.22
C VAL A 333 14.85 -20.95 17.10
N LYS A 334 16.15 -21.21 17.04
CA LYS A 334 16.79 -22.17 16.14
C LYS A 334 17.88 -22.93 16.88
N ASP A 335 18.01 -24.24 16.65
CA ASP A 335 19.00 -25.09 17.30
C ASP A 335 19.01 -24.94 18.82
N ASN A 336 17.82 -24.87 19.42
CA ASN A 336 17.58 -24.62 20.84
C ASN A 336 18.23 -23.34 21.40
N ARG A 337 18.43 -22.30 20.57
CA ARG A 337 19.00 -21.02 20.96
C ARG A 337 18.12 -19.85 20.52
N LEU A 338 18.22 -18.76 21.27
CA LEU A 338 17.51 -17.52 20.93
C LEU A 338 18.29 -16.73 19.89
N HIS A 339 17.61 -16.26 18.86
CA HIS A 339 18.17 -15.44 17.79
C HIS A 339 17.33 -14.19 17.57
N TYR A 340 17.98 -13.13 17.14
CA TYR A 340 17.32 -11.93 16.66
C TYR A 340 17.91 -11.54 15.31
N VAL A 341 17.05 -11.11 14.41
CA VAL A 341 17.45 -10.56 13.12
C VAL A 341 16.80 -9.19 12.92
N ASN A 342 17.56 -8.27 12.37
CA ASN A 342 17.06 -7.02 11.81
C ASN A 342 17.51 -6.96 10.33
N ASN A 343 16.54 -7.02 9.44
CA ASN A 343 16.78 -6.85 8.02
C ASN A 343 16.66 -5.36 7.68
N PHE A 344 17.80 -4.71 7.46
CA PHE A 344 17.85 -3.28 7.17
C PHE A 344 17.53 -3.02 5.69
N VAL A 345 16.25 -2.81 5.39
CA VAL A 345 15.75 -2.43 4.04
C VAL A 345 16.18 -3.42 2.94
N GLY A 346 16.35 -4.70 3.25
CA GLY A 346 16.86 -5.70 2.30
C GLY A 346 18.33 -5.52 1.90
N MET A 347 18.99 -4.47 2.41
CA MET A 347 20.40 -4.17 2.09
C MET A 347 21.40 -4.89 3.00
N ALA A 348 21.01 -5.16 4.23
CA ALA A 348 21.87 -5.82 5.22
C ALA A 348 21.05 -6.59 6.25
N GLU A 349 21.28 -7.86 6.34
CA GLU A 349 20.75 -8.71 7.40
C GLU A 349 21.72 -8.69 8.59
N GLN A 350 21.22 -8.24 9.74
CA GLN A 350 21.99 -8.08 10.97
C GLN A 350 21.48 -9.10 11.99
N LYS A 351 22.22 -10.19 12.21
CA LYS A 351 21.88 -11.28 13.11
C LYS A 351 22.63 -11.19 14.43
N ILE A 352 21.93 -11.48 15.50
CA ILE A 352 22.47 -11.65 16.84
C ILE A 352 22.12 -13.04 17.33
N ASP A 353 23.13 -13.85 17.56
CA ASP A 353 22.98 -15.24 17.96
C ASP A 353 23.15 -15.41 19.46
N GLY A 354 22.25 -16.19 20.08
CA GLY A 354 22.42 -16.64 21.45
C GLY A 354 23.54 -17.67 21.58
N THR A 355 24.38 -17.52 22.58
CA THR A 355 25.55 -18.38 22.83
C THR A 355 25.23 -19.56 23.79
N GLN A 356 23.99 -19.65 24.27
CA GLN A 356 23.57 -20.62 25.25
C GLN A 356 22.24 -21.27 24.84
N ASP A 357 22.13 -22.55 25.12
CA ASP A 357 20.90 -23.30 24.89
C ASP A 357 19.77 -22.80 25.80
N LEU A 358 18.55 -22.84 25.31
CA LEU A 358 17.35 -22.51 26.05
C LEU A 358 17.12 -23.53 27.16
N PRO A 359 16.81 -23.08 28.39
CA PRO A 359 16.41 -24.01 29.44
C PRO A 359 14.99 -24.52 29.18
N ALA A 360 14.72 -25.76 29.59
CA ALA A 360 13.33 -26.19 29.75
C ALA A 360 12.73 -25.54 31.00
N GLY A 361 11.46 -25.18 30.95
CA GLY A 361 10.74 -24.59 32.08
C GLY A 361 9.44 -23.91 31.70
N GLU A 362 8.71 -23.51 32.72
CA GLU A 362 7.48 -22.70 32.57
C GLU A 362 7.76 -21.21 32.87
N ASN A 363 6.97 -20.34 32.23
CA ASN A 363 7.04 -18.91 32.41
C ASN A 363 8.44 -18.31 32.15
N LEU A 364 9.16 -18.88 31.21
CA LEU A 364 10.44 -18.35 30.77
C LEU A 364 10.25 -17.02 30.05
N ILE A 365 11.13 -16.07 30.31
CA ILE A 365 11.18 -14.79 29.62
C ILE A 365 12.36 -14.81 28.66
N LEU A 366 12.06 -14.78 27.35
CA LEU A 366 13.06 -14.65 26.30
C LEU A 366 12.95 -13.24 25.72
N SER A 367 14.06 -12.49 25.67
CA SER A 367 13.96 -11.11 25.19
C SER A 367 15.15 -10.63 24.39
N ALA A 368 14.88 -9.62 23.54
CA ALA A 368 15.83 -8.82 22.81
C ALA A 368 15.67 -7.35 23.24
N SER A 369 16.76 -6.71 23.64
CA SER A 369 16.77 -5.32 24.08
C SER A 369 17.77 -4.52 23.25
N PHE A 370 17.28 -3.50 22.55
CA PHE A 370 18.10 -2.54 21.78
C PHE A 370 18.31 -1.27 22.57
N ALA A 371 19.56 -0.94 22.80
CA ALA A 371 19.99 0.32 23.42
C ALA A 371 20.59 1.23 22.36
N LYS A 372 19.83 2.25 21.94
CA LYS A 372 20.31 3.27 21.02
C LYS A 372 21.43 4.09 21.65
N ASP A 373 22.53 4.26 20.94
CA ASP A 373 23.69 5.06 21.38
C ASP A 373 24.10 6.16 20.38
N GLY A 374 23.46 6.19 19.19
CA GLY A 374 23.73 7.19 18.17
C GLY A 374 22.82 7.09 16.96
N GLU A 375 23.14 7.87 15.93
CA GLU A 375 22.52 7.83 14.60
C GLU A 375 23.61 7.92 13.51
N ASP A 376 23.52 7.08 12.49
CA ASP A 376 24.41 7.11 11.32
C ASP A 376 23.77 6.41 10.11
N PRO A 377 23.34 7.15 9.05
CA PRO A 377 23.19 8.62 8.96
C PRO A 377 22.09 9.17 9.89
N PRO A 378 21.81 10.49 9.88
CA PRO A 378 20.72 11.07 10.69
C PRO A 378 19.42 10.30 10.53
N HIS A 379 18.70 10.08 11.63
CA HIS A 379 17.45 9.31 11.76
C HIS A 379 17.61 7.78 11.64
N VAL A 380 18.78 7.25 11.33
CA VAL A 380 19.08 5.82 11.38
C VAL A 380 19.76 5.51 12.71
N SER A 381 19.02 4.93 13.65
CA SER A 381 19.58 4.59 14.97
C SER A 381 20.64 3.52 14.86
N THR A 382 21.74 3.76 15.56
CA THR A 382 22.77 2.75 15.86
C THR A 382 22.75 2.41 17.33
N GLY A 383 23.16 1.22 17.70
CA GLY A 383 23.20 0.79 19.10
C GLY A 383 23.54 -0.68 19.29
N ILE A 384 23.49 -1.10 20.54
CA ILE A 384 23.71 -2.49 20.92
C ILE A 384 22.37 -3.20 21.17
N LEU A 385 22.19 -4.32 20.51
CA LEU A 385 21.10 -5.26 20.79
C LEU A 385 21.65 -6.41 21.62
N SER A 386 21.00 -6.71 22.73
CA SER A 386 21.36 -7.80 23.65
C SER A 386 20.20 -8.78 23.77
N LEU A 387 20.51 -10.07 23.77
CA LEU A 387 19.58 -11.19 23.98
C LEU A 387 19.64 -11.67 25.42
N TYR A 388 18.47 -12.06 25.98
CA TYR A 388 18.37 -12.49 27.37
C TYR A 388 17.49 -13.73 27.57
N HIS A 389 17.88 -14.58 28.53
CA HIS A 389 17.03 -15.53 29.22
C HIS A 389 16.77 -15.01 30.65
N GLY A 390 15.56 -14.53 30.94
CA GLY A 390 15.32 -13.77 32.16
C GLY A 390 16.28 -12.59 32.26
N ASP A 391 17.07 -12.54 33.33
CA ASP A 391 18.07 -11.48 33.55
C ASP A 391 19.47 -11.82 32.97
N LYS A 392 19.65 -13.05 32.46
CA LYS A 392 20.94 -13.49 31.97
C LYS A 392 21.13 -13.12 30.50
N LYS A 393 22.15 -12.30 30.20
CA LYS A 393 22.54 -11.99 28.83
C LYS A 393 23.16 -13.22 28.16
N VAL A 394 22.66 -13.57 26.97
CA VAL A 394 23.09 -14.74 26.20
C VAL A 394 23.64 -14.42 24.81
N GLY A 395 23.56 -13.16 24.39
CA GLY A 395 24.14 -12.71 23.13
C GLY A 395 24.09 -11.19 23.04
N GLU A 396 24.94 -10.60 22.23
CA GLU A 396 24.87 -9.18 21.91
C GLU A 396 25.59 -8.85 20.59
N GLY A 397 25.20 -7.76 19.97
CA GLY A 397 25.87 -7.23 18.78
C GLY A 397 25.40 -5.83 18.45
N ARG A 398 26.18 -5.16 17.61
CA ARG A 398 25.83 -3.84 17.12
C ARG A 398 24.90 -3.96 15.92
N ILE A 399 23.82 -3.20 15.92
CA ILE A 399 22.89 -3.09 14.79
C ILE A 399 22.55 -1.63 14.51
N LYS A 400 21.95 -1.40 13.34
CA LYS A 400 21.24 -0.17 13.01
C LYS A 400 19.80 -0.49 12.63
N THR A 401 18.88 0.42 12.94
CA THR A 401 17.46 0.26 12.63
C THR A 401 17.04 1.27 11.58
N GLN A 402 15.95 0.96 10.86
CA GLN A 402 15.38 1.87 9.88
C GLN A 402 14.96 3.20 10.51
N PRO A 403 14.87 4.29 9.72
CA PRO A 403 14.31 5.56 10.15
C PRO A 403 12.91 5.39 10.75
N GLY A 404 12.62 6.13 11.82
CA GLY A 404 11.42 5.91 12.66
C GLY A 404 10.08 6.22 12.03
N GLN A 405 10.08 6.80 10.85
CA GLN A 405 8.88 7.34 10.20
C GLN A 405 8.41 6.53 8.99
N PHE A 406 9.24 5.60 8.53
CA PHE A 406 9.01 4.88 7.30
C PHE A 406 8.69 3.41 7.54
N MET A 407 8.03 2.81 6.57
CA MET A 407 7.56 1.43 6.61
C MET A 407 8.72 0.44 6.63
N PHE A 408 8.48 -0.70 7.24
CA PHE A 408 9.12 -1.94 6.86
C PHE A 408 8.66 -2.33 5.44
N ALA A 409 8.59 -3.60 5.11
CA ALA A 409 8.12 -4.01 3.79
C ALA A 409 6.58 -4.05 3.64
N GLY A 410 5.84 -3.32 4.49
CA GLY A 410 4.38 -3.28 4.46
C GLY A 410 3.69 -4.39 5.24
N GLU A 411 4.41 -5.44 5.64
CA GLU A 411 3.87 -6.54 6.43
C GLU A 411 3.79 -6.20 7.92
N GLY A 412 2.75 -6.71 8.57
CA GLY A 412 2.43 -6.38 9.94
C GLY A 412 3.21 -7.20 10.96
N LEU A 413 2.71 -7.14 12.21
CA LEU A 413 3.30 -7.83 13.34
C LEU A 413 2.59 -9.16 13.60
N CYS A 414 3.36 -10.24 13.66
CA CYS A 414 2.89 -11.57 13.98
C CYS A 414 3.51 -12.10 15.28
N VAL A 415 2.75 -12.90 16.03
CA VAL A 415 3.21 -13.61 17.23
C VAL A 415 3.13 -15.10 17.00
N GLY A 416 4.24 -15.80 17.24
CA GLY A 416 4.33 -17.25 17.10
C GLY A 416 4.41 -17.75 15.67
N ARG A 417 4.57 -16.87 14.71
CA ARG A 417 4.73 -17.20 13.29
C ARG A 417 5.29 -15.99 12.53
N ASP A 418 5.69 -16.24 11.30
CA ASP A 418 5.91 -15.26 10.26
C ASP A 418 5.07 -15.69 9.05
N SER A 419 4.01 -14.96 8.71
CA SER A 419 2.94 -15.46 7.83
C SER A 419 2.98 -14.92 6.41
N GLY A 420 3.79 -13.90 6.17
CA GLY A 420 3.99 -13.31 4.86
C GLY A 420 5.31 -13.74 4.22
N GLU A 421 6.00 -12.79 3.61
CA GLU A 421 7.38 -12.96 3.21
C GLU A 421 8.27 -12.98 4.47
N ALA A 422 9.15 -13.96 4.56
CA ALA A 422 9.99 -14.13 5.74
C ALA A 422 10.96 -12.95 5.92
N VAL A 423 11.16 -12.49 7.15
CA VAL A 423 12.17 -11.47 7.46
C VAL A 423 13.58 -11.98 7.17
N THR A 424 13.79 -13.31 7.25
CA THR A 424 15.07 -13.97 7.00
C THR A 424 14.87 -15.40 6.50
N ASP A 425 15.77 -15.86 5.64
CA ASP A 425 15.87 -17.26 5.21
C ASP A 425 16.44 -18.17 6.30
N ASP A 426 16.88 -17.62 7.44
CA ASP A 426 17.49 -18.38 8.52
C ASP A 426 16.49 -19.13 9.42
N TYR A 427 15.22 -18.96 9.24
CA TYR A 427 14.20 -19.64 10.04
C TYR A 427 14.30 -21.17 9.91
N PRO A 428 14.16 -21.92 11.02
CA PRO A 428 14.36 -23.38 11.01
C PRO A 428 13.24 -24.17 10.33
N ASN A 429 12.03 -23.57 10.24
CA ASN A 429 10.82 -24.23 9.76
C ASN A 429 10.34 -23.62 8.45
N GLY A 430 9.62 -24.37 7.63
CA GLY A 430 8.94 -23.83 6.45
C GLY A 430 7.81 -22.87 6.84
N SER A 431 7.43 -22.00 5.87
CA SER A 431 6.31 -21.05 6.04
C SER A 431 5.06 -21.75 6.60
N PRO A 432 4.39 -21.14 7.56
CA PRO A 432 4.53 -19.80 8.15
C PRO A 432 5.48 -19.75 9.36
N HIS A 433 6.54 -20.54 9.39
CA HIS A 433 7.63 -20.50 10.36
C HIS A 433 7.19 -20.57 11.84
N ARG A 434 6.13 -21.35 12.11
CA ARG A 434 5.47 -21.40 13.42
C ARG A 434 6.42 -21.82 14.53
N PHE A 435 6.23 -21.21 15.70
CA PHE A 435 6.86 -21.66 16.93
C PHE A 435 6.28 -23.03 17.33
N THR A 436 7.17 -23.97 17.62
CA THR A 436 6.88 -25.36 18.01
C THR A 436 7.75 -25.76 19.19
N GLY A 437 7.46 -26.91 19.82
CA GLY A 437 8.21 -27.40 20.99
C GLY A 437 7.99 -26.61 22.26
N GLY A 438 6.97 -25.72 22.28
CA GLY A 438 6.59 -24.91 23.44
C GLY A 438 5.31 -24.14 23.21
N THR A 439 4.94 -23.28 24.16
CA THR A 439 3.75 -22.43 24.08
C THR A 439 4.12 -20.99 24.39
N ILE A 440 3.68 -20.05 23.55
CA ILE A 440 3.80 -18.62 23.80
C ILE A 440 2.55 -18.17 24.56
N LYS A 441 2.72 -17.50 25.70
CA LYS A 441 1.63 -16.92 26.49
C LYS A 441 1.31 -15.48 26.10
N ARG A 442 2.34 -14.70 25.77
CA ARG A 442 2.25 -13.33 25.30
C ARG A 442 3.62 -12.85 24.86
#